data_3462b969817cd5975bdd18f5be8e877c
#
_entry.id   3462b969817cd5975bdd18f5be8e877c
#
_cell.length_a   1.000
_cell.length_b   1.000
_cell.length_c   1.000
_cell.angle_alpha   90.00
_cell.angle_beta   90.00
_cell.angle_gamma   90.00
#
_symmetry.space_group_name_H-M   'P 1'
#
loop_
_entity.id
_entity.type
_entity.pdbx_description
1 polymer ?
#
loop_
_entity_poly.entity_id
_entity_poly.type
_entity_poly.pdbx_seq_one_letter_code
_entity_poly.pdbx_strand_id
1 'polypeptide(L)'
;MEAQNTQVNHPVMQAAACWLEGGRLVSGAPQDAFPFLGERGHVVSLIGGGGKTTLMYHLAQVSQALGLRTAVMTTTKIGRPGPYCRSMAACRACWAAGEYAVCGERLNERKLVAPGPDFLAQLLDRADALFIEADGARRLPCKAPAAHEPVILPETDTVIAVMGLDALGQPVGEVCLRTELVQALLGCGPEHRLTGADMVRLLLSDQGSRKGVAQRDFYVVLNKCDDAQRLDEGKRILELLHAQGQTRAVLTAGMRRSETYEQTDEA
;
A
#
# COMPACT_ATOMS: atom_id res chain seq x y z
N MET A 1 24.29 -35.10 -14.09
CA MET A 1 24.45 -33.63 -14.32
C MET A 1 23.37 -32.97 -13.52
N GLU A 2 23.70 -32.63 -12.27
CA GLU A 2 22.80 -31.93 -11.36
C GLU A 2 22.77 -30.45 -11.79
N ALA A 3 21.58 -29.97 -12.13
CA ALA A 3 21.35 -28.54 -12.33
C ALA A 3 21.51 -27.84 -10.97
N GLN A 4 22.65 -27.16 -10.78
CA GLN A 4 22.84 -26.24 -9.67
C GLN A 4 21.79 -25.12 -9.80
N ASN A 5 20.77 -25.17 -8.97
CA ASN A 5 19.76 -24.13 -8.78
C ASN A 5 20.45 -22.96 -8.06
N THR A 6 21.10 -22.09 -8.82
CA THR A 6 21.64 -20.83 -8.30
C THR A 6 20.43 -19.93 -7.99
N GLN A 7 19.92 -20.05 -6.76
CA GLN A 7 19.04 -19.01 -6.19
C GLN A 7 19.86 -17.70 -6.19
N VAL A 8 19.58 -16.84 -7.15
CA VAL A 8 20.09 -15.48 -7.16
C VAL A 8 19.53 -14.81 -5.89
N ASN A 9 20.41 -14.44 -4.97
CA ASN A 9 20.10 -13.73 -3.74
C ASN A 9 19.55 -12.34 -4.11
N HIS A 10 18.25 -12.25 -4.33
CA HIS A 10 17.57 -11.00 -4.70
C HIS A 10 17.40 -10.15 -3.43
N PRO A 11 17.93 -8.90 -3.36
CA PRO A 11 17.92 -8.10 -2.13
C PRO A 11 16.52 -7.87 -1.56
N VAL A 12 15.50 -7.69 -2.40
CA VAL A 12 14.11 -7.51 -1.96
C VAL A 12 13.51 -8.80 -1.37
N MET A 13 14.01 -9.98 -1.75
CA MET A 13 13.58 -11.26 -1.17
C MET A 13 14.21 -11.53 0.20
N GLN A 14 15.34 -10.90 0.51
CA GLN A 14 16.01 -11.00 1.82
C GLN A 14 15.56 -9.92 2.80
N ALA A 15 15.19 -8.73 2.28
CA ALA A 15 14.73 -7.60 3.06
C ALA A 15 13.30 -7.24 2.66
N ALA A 16 12.50 -6.78 3.60
CA ALA A 16 11.11 -6.41 3.32
C ALA A 16 10.99 -5.13 2.47
N ALA A 17 12.04 -4.29 2.37
CA ALA A 17 12.05 -3.03 1.65
C ALA A 17 13.43 -2.67 1.07
N CYS A 18 13.45 -1.98 -0.09
CA CYS A 18 14.64 -1.34 -0.66
C CYS A 18 14.32 0.12 -1.03
N TRP A 19 15.31 1.01 -0.89
CA TRP A 19 15.19 2.43 -1.26
C TRP A 19 16.53 3.00 -1.71
N LEU A 20 16.54 4.23 -2.21
CA LEU A 20 17.78 4.92 -2.55
C LEU A 20 18.26 5.78 -1.38
N GLU A 21 19.52 5.58 -0.99
CA GLU A 21 20.24 6.41 -0.04
C GLU A 21 21.55 6.86 -0.67
N GLY A 22 21.75 8.18 -0.77
CA GLY A 22 22.91 8.74 -1.46
C GLY A 22 23.08 8.27 -2.92
N GLY A 23 21.99 7.97 -3.61
CA GLY A 23 21.97 7.45 -4.99
C GLY A 23 22.29 5.96 -5.11
N ARG A 24 22.47 5.24 -4.00
CA ARG A 24 22.69 3.79 -3.98
C ARG A 24 21.45 3.05 -3.49
N LEU A 25 21.13 1.93 -4.09
CA LEU A 25 20.07 1.05 -3.61
C LEU A 25 20.54 0.36 -2.32
N VAL A 26 19.81 0.60 -1.24
CA VAL A 26 19.98 -0.07 0.05
C VAL A 26 18.76 -0.92 0.37
N SER A 27 18.91 -1.88 1.27
CA SER A 27 17.82 -2.76 1.71
C SER A 27 17.82 -2.89 3.22
N GLY A 28 16.64 -3.00 3.81
CA GLY A 28 16.50 -3.12 5.27
C GLY A 28 15.11 -3.58 5.69
N ALA A 29 14.88 -3.54 6.98
CA ALA A 29 13.57 -3.83 7.56
C ALA A 29 12.56 -2.71 7.22
N PRO A 30 11.24 -2.99 7.26
CA PRO A 30 10.23 -1.98 6.93
C PRO A 30 10.35 -0.70 7.76
N GLN A 31 10.70 -0.77 9.05
CA GLN A 31 10.85 0.40 9.92
C GLN A 31 12.02 1.30 9.53
N ASP A 32 13.01 0.79 8.79
CA ASP A 32 14.13 1.60 8.28
C ASP A 32 13.66 2.45 7.08
N ALA A 33 12.77 1.90 6.24
CA ALA A 33 12.16 2.59 5.11
C ALA A 33 10.98 3.49 5.51
N PHE A 34 10.29 3.14 6.60
CA PHE A 34 9.09 3.80 7.13
C PHE A 34 9.25 4.08 8.63
N PRO A 35 10.03 5.11 9.03
CA PRO A 35 10.32 5.39 10.44
C PRO A 35 9.08 5.57 11.32
N PHE A 36 7.98 6.10 10.76
CA PHE A 36 6.71 6.30 11.45
C PHE A 36 6.07 5.00 11.98
N LEU A 37 6.52 3.81 11.55
CA LEU A 37 5.99 2.54 12.06
C LEU A 37 6.21 2.32 13.56
N GLY A 38 7.19 3.02 14.15
CA GLY A 38 7.45 3.03 15.60
C GLY A 38 6.86 4.22 16.34
N GLU A 39 6.19 5.15 15.67
CA GLU A 39 5.63 6.37 16.25
C GLU A 39 4.21 6.15 16.80
N ARG A 40 3.90 6.80 17.95
CA ARG A 40 2.58 6.73 18.57
C ARG A 40 1.69 7.86 18.08
N GLY A 41 0.40 7.55 17.93
CA GLY A 41 -0.61 8.51 17.46
C GLY A 41 -0.53 8.78 15.96
N HIS A 42 0.08 7.87 15.16
CA HIS A 42 0.30 8.06 13.74
C HIS A 42 -0.80 7.41 12.89
N VAL A 43 -1.37 8.18 11.97
CA VAL A 43 -2.45 7.74 11.06
C VAL A 43 -1.93 7.69 9.62
N VAL A 44 -2.02 6.53 9.00
CA VAL A 44 -1.49 6.24 7.67
C VAL A 44 -2.61 5.86 6.71
N SER A 45 -2.76 6.58 5.60
CA SER A 45 -3.69 6.24 4.53
C SER A 45 -2.97 5.62 3.33
N LEU A 46 -3.39 4.44 2.88
CA LEU A 46 -2.89 3.79 1.68
C LEU A 46 -3.84 4.01 0.51
N ILE A 47 -3.29 4.44 -0.63
CA ILE A 47 -4.02 4.72 -1.87
C ILE A 47 -3.37 4.03 -3.07
N GLY A 48 -4.04 4.00 -4.22
CA GLY A 48 -3.48 3.46 -5.47
C GLY A 48 -3.87 2.00 -5.76
N GLY A 49 -2.98 1.23 -6.35
CA GLY A 49 -3.18 -0.17 -6.79
C GLY A 49 -2.01 -1.09 -6.41
N GLY A 50 -2.03 -2.34 -6.90
CA GLY A 50 -0.85 -3.20 -6.82
C GLY A 50 -0.53 -3.81 -5.45
N GLY A 51 -1.53 -3.97 -4.55
CA GLY A 51 -1.32 -4.71 -3.30
C GLY A 51 -1.43 -3.91 -2.01
N LYS A 52 -2.15 -2.77 -2.00
CA LYS A 52 -2.40 -1.94 -0.80
C LYS A 52 -2.81 -2.72 0.44
N THR A 53 -3.84 -3.57 0.30
CA THR A 53 -4.38 -4.34 1.42
C THR A 53 -3.32 -5.22 2.08
N THR A 54 -2.52 -5.93 1.28
CA THR A 54 -1.45 -6.79 1.79
C THR A 54 -0.34 -5.97 2.45
N LEU A 55 0.07 -4.86 1.82
CA LEU A 55 1.05 -3.95 2.40
C LEU A 55 0.54 -3.36 3.72
N MET A 56 -0.71 -2.90 3.77
CA MET A 56 -1.33 -2.36 4.98
C MET A 56 -1.28 -3.33 6.16
N TYR A 57 -1.66 -4.59 5.94
CA TYR A 57 -1.59 -5.61 6.99
C TYR A 57 -0.15 -5.90 7.43
N HIS A 58 0.80 -5.90 6.48
CA HIS A 58 2.20 -6.10 6.82
C HIS A 58 2.76 -4.95 7.67
N LEU A 59 2.51 -3.69 7.26
CA LEU A 59 2.95 -2.52 8.04
C LEU A 59 2.30 -2.50 9.43
N ALA A 60 1.02 -2.86 9.53
CA ALA A 60 0.32 -3.00 10.81
C ALA A 60 0.94 -4.08 11.69
N GLN A 61 1.32 -5.22 11.12
CA GLN A 61 2.02 -6.29 11.84
C GLN A 61 3.39 -5.82 12.37
N VAL A 62 4.13 -5.05 11.57
CA VAL A 62 5.41 -4.47 12.01
C VAL A 62 5.21 -3.50 13.17
N SER A 63 4.27 -2.54 13.06
CA SER A 63 3.98 -1.60 14.16
C SER A 63 3.53 -2.32 15.43
N GLN A 64 2.69 -3.36 15.30
CA GLN A 64 2.28 -4.20 16.42
C GLN A 64 3.48 -4.91 17.07
N ALA A 65 4.41 -5.48 16.26
CA ALA A 65 5.61 -6.14 16.76
C ALA A 65 6.57 -5.15 17.48
N LEU A 66 6.50 -3.86 17.15
CA LEU A 66 7.19 -2.77 17.86
C LEU A 66 6.46 -2.35 19.16
N GLY A 67 5.40 -3.04 19.55
CA GLY A 67 4.66 -2.82 20.81
C GLY A 67 3.59 -1.75 20.73
N LEU A 68 3.17 -1.32 19.53
CA LEU A 68 2.11 -0.35 19.35
C LEU A 68 0.71 -1.00 19.33
N ARG A 69 -0.27 -0.34 19.95
CA ARG A 69 -1.70 -0.69 19.82
C ARG A 69 -2.15 -0.32 18.41
N THR A 70 -2.06 -1.28 17.49
CA THR A 70 -2.26 -1.06 16.07
C THR A 70 -3.66 -1.46 15.63
N ALA A 71 -4.27 -0.64 14.77
CA ALA A 71 -5.53 -0.94 14.11
C ALA A 71 -5.45 -0.74 12.60
N VAL A 72 -6.27 -1.48 11.86
CA VAL A 72 -6.45 -1.32 10.41
C VAL A 72 -7.93 -1.15 10.08
N MET A 73 -8.25 -0.32 9.10
CA MET A 73 -9.62 -0.10 8.62
C MET A 73 -9.65 0.34 7.15
N THR A 74 -10.81 0.66 6.66
CA THR A 74 -11.01 1.29 5.35
C THR A 74 -11.99 2.44 5.43
N THR A 75 -11.85 3.44 4.57
CA THR A 75 -12.87 4.47 4.32
C THR A 75 -13.77 4.11 3.12
N THR A 76 -13.51 2.99 2.46
CA THR A 76 -14.28 2.52 1.29
C THR A 76 -14.82 1.11 1.51
N LYS A 77 -14.25 0.09 0.87
CA LYS A 77 -14.61 -1.32 1.03
C LYS A 77 -13.36 -2.17 0.98
N ILE A 78 -13.18 -3.02 1.99
CA ILE A 78 -12.06 -3.96 2.06
C ILE A 78 -12.57 -5.39 2.15
N GLY A 79 -11.79 -6.37 1.67
CA GLY A 79 -12.06 -7.79 1.92
C GLY A 79 -12.02 -8.10 3.40
N ARG A 80 -12.95 -8.91 3.90
CA ARG A 80 -12.99 -9.34 5.29
C ARG A 80 -11.96 -10.47 5.52
N PRO A 81 -10.90 -10.23 6.28
CA PRO A 81 -9.83 -11.20 6.42
C PRO A 81 -10.11 -12.30 7.48
N GLY A 82 -11.21 -12.20 8.22
CA GLY A 82 -11.53 -13.09 9.35
C GLY A 82 -12.31 -12.36 10.42
N PRO A 83 -12.03 -12.61 11.71
CA PRO A 83 -12.59 -11.85 12.82
C PRO A 83 -12.29 -10.35 12.68
N TYR A 84 -13.24 -9.50 13.09
CA TYR A 84 -13.10 -8.05 13.05
C TYR A 84 -13.73 -7.38 14.25
N CYS A 85 -13.21 -6.22 14.61
CA CYS A 85 -13.62 -5.46 15.79
C CYS A 85 -14.71 -4.44 15.40
N ARG A 86 -15.76 -4.39 16.22
CA ARG A 86 -16.87 -3.41 16.13
C ARG A 86 -16.96 -2.53 17.38
N SER A 87 -16.02 -2.67 18.29
CA SER A 87 -15.98 -1.90 19.54
C SER A 87 -14.56 -1.83 20.10
N MET A 88 -14.31 -0.82 20.94
CA MET A 88 -13.02 -0.71 21.65
C MET A 88 -12.72 -1.86 22.59
N ALA A 89 -13.74 -2.53 23.13
CA ALA A 89 -13.54 -3.74 23.95
C ALA A 89 -12.88 -4.85 23.12
N ALA A 90 -13.36 -5.07 21.88
CA ALA A 90 -12.77 -6.04 20.97
C ALA A 90 -11.35 -5.66 20.56
N CYS A 91 -11.08 -4.37 20.25
CA CYS A 91 -9.73 -3.90 19.94
C CYS A 91 -8.75 -4.13 21.12
N ARG A 92 -9.17 -3.81 22.35
CA ARG A 92 -8.35 -4.07 23.54
C ARG A 92 -8.05 -5.56 23.74
N ALA A 93 -8.98 -6.45 23.43
CA ALA A 93 -8.74 -7.90 23.48
C ALA A 93 -7.67 -8.33 22.45
N CYS A 94 -7.72 -7.83 21.20
CA CYS A 94 -6.69 -8.08 20.20
C CYS A 94 -5.32 -7.54 20.67
N TRP A 95 -5.25 -6.32 21.16
CA TRP A 95 -4.00 -5.72 21.62
C TRP A 95 -3.41 -6.46 22.83
N ALA A 96 -4.27 -6.92 23.75
CA ALA A 96 -3.84 -7.75 24.91
C ALA A 96 -3.32 -9.13 24.47
N ALA A 97 -3.81 -9.66 23.36
CA ALA A 97 -3.33 -10.89 22.74
C ALA A 97 -2.05 -10.69 21.90
N GLY A 98 -1.54 -9.45 21.78
CA GLY A 98 -0.40 -9.14 20.94
C GLY A 98 -0.74 -9.13 19.45
N GLU A 99 -1.97 -8.78 19.08
CA GLU A 99 -2.46 -8.75 17.71
C GLU A 99 -2.91 -7.34 17.33
N TYR A 100 -2.82 -6.98 16.03
CA TYR A 100 -3.46 -5.77 15.53
C TYR A 100 -4.96 -5.97 15.37
N ALA A 101 -5.75 -4.91 15.52
CA ALA A 101 -7.21 -4.94 15.40
C ALA A 101 -7.66 -4.63 13.97
N VAL A 102 -8.44 -5.50 13.34
CA VAL A 102 -9.14 -5.20 12.08
C VAL A 102 -10.49 -4.58 12.39
N CYS A 103 -10.73 -3.33 12.00
CA CYS A 103 -11.89 -2.54 12.42
C CYS A 103 -12.79 -2.20 11.24
N GLY A 104 -14.10 -2.27 11.47
CA GLY A 104 -15.09 -1.90 10.45
C GLY A 104 -16.47 -2.46 10.74
N GLU A 105 -17.41 -2.13 9.85
CA GLU A 105 -18.75 -2.69 9.85
C GLU A 105 -18.93 -3.69 8.71
N ARG A 106 -19.75 -4.71 8.95
CA ARG A 106 -20.01 -5.75 7.95
C ARG A 106 -20.92 -5.19 6.86
N LEU A 107 -20.40 -5.15 5.63
CA LEU A 107 -21.23 -4.86 4.46
C LEU A 107 -21.95 -6.13 3.99
N ASN A 108 -21.23 -7.25 3.91
CA ASN A 108 -21.73 -8.58 3.55
C ASN A 108 -20.76 -9.66 4.07
N GLU A 109 -20.95 -10.93 3.66
CA GLU A 109 -20.12 -12.08 4.11
C GLU A 109 -18.63 -11.89 3.79
N ARG A 110 -18.30 -11.13 2.74
CA ARG A 110 -16.94 -11.02 2.20
C ARG A 110 -16.29 -9.65 2.40
N LYS A 111 -17.04 -8.61 2.84
CA LYS A 111 -16.55 -7.23 2.85
C LYS A 111 -16.90 -6.48 4.13
N LEU A 112 -15.94 -5.64 4.53
CA LEU A 112 -16.12 -4.59 5.54
C LEU A 112 -16.17 -3.22 4.86
N VAL A 113 -16.85 -2.28 5.53
CA VAL A 113 -16.84 -0.84 5.27
C VAL A 113 -16.27 -0.10 6.48
N ALA A 114 -16.17 1.23 6.38
CA ALA A 114 -15.71 2.07 7.47
C ALA A 114 -16.45 1.78 8.79
N PRO A 115 -15.78 1.88 9.93
CA PRO A 115 -16.47 1.91 11.24
C PRO A 115 -17.37 3.13 11.35
N GLY A 116 -18.42 3.02 12.18
CA GLY A 116 -19.28 4.16 12.49
C GLY A 116 -18.51 5.30 13.16
N PRO A 117 -19.04 6.56 13.10
CA PRO A 117 -18.30 7.75 13.51
C PRO A 117 -17.82 7.71 14.97
N ASP A 118 -18.65 7.24 15.90
CA ASP A 118 -18.29 7.16 17.32
C ASP A 118 -17.16 6.14 17.58
N PHE A 119 -17.16 5.02 16.85
CA PHE A 119 -16.08 4.02 16.96
C PHE A 119 -14.81 4.51 16.28
N LEU A 120 -14.93 5.22 15.15
CA LEU A 120 -13.78 5.86 14.48
C LEU A 120 -13.11 6.89 15.40
N ALA A 121 -13.88 7.77 16.03
CA ALA A 121 -13.34 8.75 16.98
C ALA A 121 -12.58 8.07 18.13
N GLN A 122 -13.10 6.95 18.66
CA GLN A 122 -12.42 6.18 19.69
C GLN A 122 -11.15 5.50 19.17
N LEU A 123 -11.12 5.02 17.92
CA LEU A 123 -9.90 4.45 17.31
C LEU A 123 -8.81 5.50 17.17
N LEU A 124 -9.14 6.70 16.69
CA LEU A 124 -8.22 7.83 16.56
C LEU A 124 -7.63 8.28 17.90
N ASP A 125 -8.42 8.22 19.00
CA ASP A 125 -7.96 8.56 20.35
C ASP A 125 -7.14 7.45 21.02
N ARG A 126 -7.38 6.18 20.70
CA ARG A 126 -6.88 5.04 21.49
C ARG A 126 -5.86 4.16 20.80
N ALA A 127 -5.83 4.11 19.47
CA ALA A 127 -4.79 3.40 18.75
C ALA A 127 -3.48 4.18 18.74
N ASP A 128 -2.36 3.49 18.90
CA ASP A 128 -1.04 4.10 18.74
C ASP A 128 -0.66 4.21 17.25
N ALA A 129 -1.17 3.31 16.40
CA ALA A 129 -1.01 3.37 14.95
C ALA A 129 -2.31 2.95 14.26
N LEU A 130 -2.76 3.71 13.27
CA LEU A 130 -3.97 3.43 12.49
C LEU A 130 -3.65 3.42 10.99
N PHE A 131 -3.84 2.27 10.34
CA PHE A 131 -3.65 2.11 8.91
C PHE A 131 -4.99 2.02 8.19
N ILE A 132 -5.16 2.79 7.10
CA ILE A 132 -6.43 2.99 6.42
C ILE A 132 -6.28 2.70 4.93
N GLU A 133 -7.06 1.78 4.38
CA GLU A 133 -7.21 1.68 2.93
C GLU A 133 -8.23 2.73 2.46
N ALA A 134 -7.75 3.79 1.78
CA ALA A 134 -8.53 4.98 1.48
C ALA A 134 -9.15 5.01 0.06
N ASP A 135 -8.91 3.98 -0.75
CA ASP A 135 -9.52 3.82 -2.08
C ASP A 135 -9.56 2.35 -2.56
N GLY A 136 -10.41 2.05 -3.54
CA GLY A 136 -10.49 0.74 -4.19
C GLY A 136 -9.62 0.64 -5.44
N ALA A 137 -9.05 -0.54 -5.74
CA ALA A 137 -8.26 -0.81 -6.95
C ALA A 137 -8.73 -2.01 -7.78
N ARG A 138 -9.76 -2.75 -7.33
CA ARG A 138 -10.24 -3.98 -8.00
C ARG A 138 -9.13 -4.96 -8.37
N ARG A 139 -8.11 -5.09 -7.50
CA ARG A 139 -6.90 -5.92 -7.70
C ARG A 139 -5.99 -5.49 -8.86
N LEU A 140 -6.29 -4.39 -9.57
CA LEU A 140 -5.43 -3.89 -10.63
C LEU A 140 -4.17 -3.22 -10.06
N PRO A 141 -3.02 -3.32 -10.75
CA PRO A 141 -1.75 -2.80 -10.25
C PRO A 141 -1.62 -1.29 -10.36
N CYS A 142 -2.40 -0.65 -11.23
CA CYS A 142 -2.37 0.78 -11.49
C CYS A 142 -3.78 1.39 -11.50
N LYS A 143 -3.89 2.68 -11.21
CA LYS A 143 -5.17 3.43 -11.32
C LYS A 143 -4.95 4.94 -11.39
N ALA A 144 -5.98 5.66 -11.86
CA ALA A 144 -6.23 7.04 -11.52
C ALA A 144 -7.42 7.16 -10.55
N PRO A 145 -7.42 8.10 -9.59
CA PRO A 145 -8.52 8.28 -8.63
C PRO A 145 -9.77 8.87 -9.31
N ALA A 146 -10.95 8.39 -8.94
CA ALA A 146 -12.21 9.04 -9.34
C ALA A 146 -12.39 10.40 -8.66
N ALA A 147 -13.43 11.14 -9.04
CA ALA A 147 -13.71 12.46 -8.46
C ALA A 147 -13.84 12.42 -6.92
N HIS A 148 -14.49 11.38 -6.38
CA HIS A 148 -14.71 11.15 -4.96
C HIS A 148 -13.59 10.36 -4.25
N GLU A 149 -12.53 9.99 -4.95
CA GLU A 149 -11.36 9.26 -4.40
C GLU A 149 -10.09 10.12 -4.45
N PRO A 150 -9.13 9.83 -3.59
CA PRO A 150 -9.22 8.97 -2.40
C PRO A 150 -10.03 9.60 -1.27
N VAL A 151 -10.52 8.78 -0.31
CA VAL A 151 -11.20 9.25 0.90
C VAL A 151 -10.19 9.24 2.06
N ILE A 152 -9.35 10.27 2.09
CA ILE A 152 -8.31 10.47 3.12
C ILE A 152 -8.95 11.20 4.30
N LEU A 153 -8.79 10.67 5.51
CA LEU A 153 -9.29 11.32 6.73
C LEU A 153 -8.49 12.60 7.03
N PRO A 154 -9.12 13.63 7.62
CA PRO A 154 -8.41 14.84 8.07
C PRO A 154 -7.21 14.54 8.99
N GLU A 155 -7.35 13.54 9.84
CA GLU A 155 -6.37 13.10 10.83
C GLU A 155 -5.20 12.31 10.26
N THR A 156 -5.19 12.04 8.94
CA THR A 156 -4.07 11.32 8.30
C THR A 156 -2.79 12.16 8.34
N ASP A 157 -1.72 11.60 8.88
CA ASP A 157 -0.37 12.19 8.89
C ASP A 157 0.40 11.83 7.62
N THR A 158 0.37 10.56 7.25
CA THR A 158 1.11 10.02 6.12
C THR A 158 0.18 9.38 5.07
N VAL A 159 0.45 9.66 3.80
CA VAL A 159 -0.19 8.97 2.67
C VAL A 159 0.83 8.11 1.95
N ILE A 160 0.52 6.84 1.75
CA ILE A 160 1.32 5.90 0.95
C ILE A 160 0.59 5.61 -0.35
N ALA A 161 1.18 6.06 -1.47
CA ALA A 161 0.72 5.69 -2.81
C ALA A 161 1.38 4.39 -3.25
N VAL A 162 0.58 3.36 -3.50
CA VAL A 162 1.05 2.04 -3.92
C VAL A 162 0.77 1.83 -5.41
N MET A 163 1.77 1.34 -6.14
CA MET A 163 1.64 0.91 -7.54
C MET A 163 2.42 -0.39 -7.73
N GLY A 164 1.84 -1.34 -8.46
CA GLY A 164 2.49 -2.62 -8.75
C GLY A 164 3.44 -2.52 -9.93
N LEU A 165 4.67 -3.01 -9.80
CA LEU A 165 5.64 -3.11 -10.90
C LEU A 165 5.17 -4.07 -12.01
N ASP A 166 4.22 -4.93 -11.72
CA ASP A 166 3.56 -5.77 -12.74
C ASP A 166 2.70 -4.99 -13.74
N ALA A 167 2.49 -3.69 -13.52
CA ALA A 167 1.90 -2.80 -14.52
C ALA A 167 2.89 -2.36 -15.61
N LEU A 168 4.19 -2.38 -15.32
CA LEU A 168 5.23 -1.90 -16.23
C LEU A 168 5.26 -2.74 -17.53
N GLY A 169 5.29 -2.06 -18.68
CA GLY A 169 5.30 -2.70 -19.99
C GLY A 169 3.94 -3.29 -20.43
N GLN A 170 2.90 -3.18 -19.62
CA GLN A 170 1.57 -3.69 -19.93
C GLN A 170 0.66 -2.59 -20.52
N PRO A 171 -0.32 -2.95 -21.37
CA PRO A 171 -1.28 -1.98 -21.91
C PRO A 171 -2.09 -1.29 -20.80
N VAL A 172 -2.24 0.03 -20.90
CA VAL A 172 -3.04 0.84 -19.96
C VAL A 172 -4.46 0.29 -19.82
N GLY A 173 -5.06 -0.16 -20.92
CA GLY A 173 -6.41 -0.73 -20.95
C GLY A 173 -6.58 -1.99 -20.10
N GLU A 174 -5.52 -2.77 -19.90
CA GLU A 174 -5.56 -4.05 -19.19
C GLU A 174 -5.25 -3.91 -17.69
N VAL A 175 -4.32 -3.01 -17.34
CA VAL A 175 -3.74 -2.98 -15.99
C VAL A 175 -4.15 -1.77 -15.15
N CYS A 176 -4.86 -0.80 -15.73
CA CYS A 176 -5.26 0.42 -15.04
C CYS A 176 -6.75 0.46 -14.72
N LEU A 177 -7.10 0.65 -13.46
CA LEU A 177 -8.48 0.98 -13.09
C LEU A 177 -8.79 2.43 -13.52
N ARG A 178 -9.95 2.65 -14.15
CA ARG A 178 -10.36 3.91 -14.76
C ARG A 178 -9.42 4.33 -15.88
N THR A 179 -9.32 3.45 -16.83
CA THR A 179 -8.44 3.57 -18.00
C THR A 179 -8.56 4.93 -18.68
N GLU A 180 -9.78 5.47 -18.81
CA GLU A 180 -10.07 6.76 -19.41
C GLU A 180 -9.39 7.94 -18.68
N LEU A 181 -9.34 7.89 -17.34
CA LEU A 181 -8.66 8.92 -16.54
C LEU A 181 -7.13 8.82 -16.66
N VAL A 182 -6.61 7.58 -16.71
CA VAL A 182 -5.18 7.34 -16.93
C VAL A 182 -4.78 7.82 -18.31
N GLN A 183 -5.56 7.51 -19.35
CA GLN A 183 -5.32 7.97 -20.73
C GLN A 183 -5.32 9.49 -20.83
N ALA A 184 -6.29 10.16 -20.21
CA ALA A 184 -6.36 11.60 -20.18
C ALA A 184 -5.14 12.24 -19.49
N LEU A 185 -4.68 11.65 -18.38
CA LEU A 185 -3.51 12.13 -17.65
C LEU A 185 -2.20 11.94 -18.43
N LEU A 186 -2.06 10.79 -19.11
CA LEU A 186 -0.86 10.45 -19.88
C LEU A 186 -0.88 11.02 -21.31
N GLY A 187 -2.04 11.35 -21.85
CA GLY A 187 -2.22 11.73 -23.25
C GLY A 187 -2.01 10.58 -24.23
N CYS A 188 -2.50 9.36 -23.86
CA CYS A 188 -2.24 8.14 -24.61
C CYS A 188 -3.53 7.36 -24.90
N GLY A 189 -3.44 6.31 -25.74
CA GLY A 189 -4.52 5.36 -26.00
C GLY A 189 -4.48 4.14 -25.05
N PRO A 190 -5.52 3.26 -25.10
CA PRO A 190 -5.60 2.08 -24.23
C PRO A 190 -4.48 1.06 -24.48
N GLU A 191 -3.95 0.97 -25.69
CA GLU A 191 -2.88 0.05 -26.11
C GLU A 191 -1.48 0.54 -25.70
N HIS A 192 -1.38 1.77 -25.20
CA HIS A 192 -0.10 2.32 -24.74
C HIS A 192 0.45 1.46 -23.60
N ARG A 193 1.70 1.03 -23.76
CA ARG A 193 2.38 0.25 -22.73
C ARG A 193 3.02 1.17 -21.71
N LEU A 194 2.66 0.98 -20.43
CA LEU A 194 3.17 1.81 -19.34
C LEU A 194 4.69 1.75 -19.26
N THR A 195 5.30 2.92 -19.28
CA THR A 195 6.74 3.12 -19.03
C THR A 195 6.99 3.53 -17.57
N GLY A 196 8.24 3.47 -17.14
CA GLY A 196 8.64 4.00 -15.83
C GLY A 196 8.32 5.50 -15.68
N ALA A 197 8.48 6.29 -16.77
CA ALA A 197 8.13 7.71 -16.78
C ALA A 197 6.62 7.95 -16.62
N ASP A 198 5.79 7.11 -17.25
CA ASP A 198 4.32 7.17 -17.07
C ASP A 198 3.92 6.85 -15.63
N MET A 199 4.54 5.84 -15.02
CA MET A 199 4.30 5.50 -13.62
C MET A 199 4.66 6.67 -12.69
N VAL A 200 5.80 7.33 -12.90
CA VAL A 200 6.20 8.53 -12.16
C VAL A 200 5.18 9.66 -12.34
N ARG A 201 4.74 9.90 -13.57
CA ARG A 201 3.74 10.93 -13.87
C ARG A 201 2.41 10.67 -13.17
N LEU A 202 1.93 9.41 -13.15
CA LEU A 202 0.72 9.00 -12.42
C LEU A 202 0.87 9.16 -10.91
N LEU A 203 2.05 8.82 -10.36
CA LEU A 203 2.34 8.89 -8.93
C LEU A 203 2.45 10.33 -8.43
N LEU A 204 3.02 11.23 -9.21
CA LEU A 204 3.30 12.61 -8.78
C LEU A 204 2.27 13.65 -9.23
N SER A 205 1.31 13.28 -10.08
CA SER A 205 0.25 14.20 -10.53
C SER A 205 -0.80 14.46 -9.45
N ASP A 206 -1.26 15.71 -9.34
CA ASP A 206 -2.40 16.11 -8.51
C ASP A 206 -3.75 15.54 -9.03
N GLN A 207 -3.79 15.06 -10.27
CA GLN A 207 -4.89 14.27 -10.82
C GLN A 207 -4.67 12.77 -10.67
N GLY A 208 -3.49 12.35 -10.23
CA GLY A 208 -3.06 10.99 -9.94
C GLY A 208 -2.98 10.73 -8.44
N SER A 209 -1.87 10.11 -7.99
CA SER A 209 -1.73 9.68 -6.60
C SER A 209 -1.47 10.82 -5.60
N ARG A 210 -1.14 12.04 -6.05
CA ARG A 210 -1.03 13.20 -5.15
C ARG A 210 -2.37 13.88 -4.86
N LYS A 211 -3.45 13.45 -5.49
CA LYS A 211 -4.78 14.01 -5.26
C LYS A 211 -5.19 13.90 -3.79
N GLY A 212 -5.48 15.03 -3.16
CA GLY A 212 -5.93 15.12 -1.76
C GLY A 212 -4.84 14.87 -0.70
N VAL A 213 -3.59 14.69 -1.10
CA VAL A 213 -2.45 14.51 -0.16
C VAL A 213 -2.20 15.78 0.66
N ALA A 214 -2.31 16.96 0.06
CA ALA A 214 -2.08 18.26 0.70
C ALA A 214 -0.68 18.35 1.35
N GLN A 215 -0.61 18.75 2.62
CA GLN A 215 0.66 18.94 3.37
C GLN A 215 1.13 17.69 4.13
N ARG A 216 0.45 16.55 3.92
CA ARG A 216 0.80 15.28 4.58
C ARG A 216 2.11 14.72 4.05
N ASP A 217 2.79 13.95 4.89
CA ASP A 217 3.91 13.15 4.43
C ASP A 217 3.48 12.19 3.31
N PHE A 218 4.25 12.15 2.23
CA PHE A 218 3.90 11.36 1.05
C PHE A 218 5.01 10.36 0.73
N TYR A 219 4.62 9.08 0.77
CA TYR A 219 5.48 7.96 0.38
C TYR A 219 4.96 7.33 -0.90
N VAL A 220 5.89 6.88 -1.75
CA VAL A 220 5.61 6.05 -2.91
C VAL A 220 6.11 4.64 -2.66
N VAL A 221 5.26 3.64 -2.88
CA VAL A 221 5.65 2.23 -2.84
C VAL A 221 5.43 1.59 -4.19
N LEU A 222 6.53 1.16 -4.80
CA LEU A 222 6.54 0.30 -5.97
C LEU A 222 6.59 -1.16 -5.49
N ASN A 223 5.43 -1.80 -5.49
CA ASN A 223 5.25 -3.15 -4.95
C ASN A 223 5.41 -4.22 -6.04
N LYS A 224 5.51 -5.49 -5.64
CA LYS A 224 5.72 -6.66 -6.52
C LYS A 224 7.06 -6.63 -7.25
N CYS A 225 8.10 -6.18 -6.55
CA CYS A 225 9.49 -6.27 -6.98
C CYS A 225 10.01 -7.70 -6.72
N ASP A 226 9.52 -8.69 -7.48
CA ASP A 226 9.63 -10.12 -7.15
C ASP A 226 10.79 -10.82 -7.87
N ASP A 227 11.46 -10.14 -8.80
CA ASP A 227 12.55 -10.68 -9.61
C ASP A 227 13.61 -9.62 -9.90
N ALA A 228 14.74 -10.05 -10.45
CA ALA A 228 15.88 -9.18 -10.76
C ALA A 228 15.56 -8.11 -11.82
N GLN A 229 14.73 -8.46 -12.82
CA GLN A 229 14.33 -7.50 -13.85
C GLN A 229 13.49 -6.37 -13.24
N ARG A 230 12.51 -6.71 -12.38
CA ARG A 230 11.69 -5.72 -11.69
C ARG A 230 12.49 -4.89 -10.68
N LEU A 231 13.55 -5.47 -10.09
CA LEU A 231 14.46 -4.72 -9.24
C LEU A 231 15.21 -3.64 -10.03
N ASP A 232 15.77 -3.99 -11.20
CA ASP A 232 16.48 -3.04 -12.05
C ASP A 232 15.56 -1.94 -12.58
N GLU A 233 14.37 -2.30 -13.05
CA GLU A 233 13.37 -1.32 -13.49
C GLU A 233 12.85 -0.48 -12.34
N GLY A 234 12.56 -1.09 -11.19
CA GLY A 234 12.15 -0.39 -9.98
C GLY A 234 13.19 0.63 -9.51
N LYS A 235 14.48 0.26 -9.53
CA LYS A 235 15.58 1.18 -9.23
C LYS A 235 15.57 2.39 -10.17
N ARG A 236 15.42 2.18 -11.48
CA ARG A 236 15.34 3.29 -12.46
C ARG A 236 14.14 4.23 -12.17
N ILE A 237 13.00 3.65 -11.76
CA ILE A 237 11.82 4.45 -11.39
C ILE A 237 12.08 5.23 -10.09
N LEU A 238 12.77 4.63 -9.09
CA LEU A 238 13.19 5.36 -7.89
C LEU A 238 14.11 6.54 -8.24
N GLU A 239 15.05 6.35 -9.16
CA GLU A 239 15.95 7.43 -9.62
C GLU A 239 15.16 8.55 -10.29
N LEU A 240 14.16 8.24 -11.11
CA LEU A 240 13.25 9.22 -11.71
C LEU A 240 12.41 9.97 -10.67
N LEU A 241 11.90 9.29 -9.65
CA LEU A 241 11.17 9.90 -8.54
C LEU A 241 12.06 10.85 -7.74
N HIS A 242 13.28 10.43 -7.40
CA HIS A 242 14.27 11.25 -6.70
C HIS A 242 14.65 12.50 -7.51
N ALA A 243 14.84 12.38 -8.84
CA ALA A 243 15.14 13.50 -9.72
C ALA A 243 14.01 14.56 -9.73
N GLN A 244 12.77 14.17 -9.38
CA GLN A 244 11.61 15.07 -9.23
C GLN A 244 11.33 15.46 -7.76
N GLY A 245 12.29 15.21 -6.85
CA GLY A 245 12.18 15.59 -5.44
C GLY A 245 11.40 14.62 -4.56
N GLN A 246 10.90 13.49 -5.09
CA GLN A 246 10.21 12.46 -4.32
C GLN A 246 11.22 11.44 -3.79
N THR A 247 11.86 11.75 -2.66
CA THR A 247 12.89 10.89 -2.05
C THR A 247 12.32 9.79 -1.16
N ARG A 248 11.09 9.95 -0.64
CA ARG A 248 10.37 8.92 0.13
C ARG A 248 9.72 7.93 -0.83
N ALA A 249 10.55 7.08 -1.45
CA ALA A 249 10.14 6.08 -2.43
C ALA A 249 10.82 4.73 -2.14
N VAL A 250 10.03 3.65 -2.13
CA VAL A 250 10.43 2.33 -1.62
C VAL A 250 9.98 1.24 -2.59
N LEU A 251 10.84 0.25 -2.82
CA LEU A 251 10.50 -1.01 -3.48
C LEU A 251 10.12 -2.05 -2.41
N THR A 252 9.06 -2.79 -2.66
CA THR A 252 8.67 -3.93 -1.83
C THR A 252 8.38 -5.16 -2.69
N ALA A 253 8.70 -6.37 -2.19
CA ALA A 253 8.30 -7.60 -2.84
C ALA A 253 6.79 -7.83 -2.69
N GLY A 254 6.19 -8.58 -3.61
CA GLY A 254 4.82 -9.05 -3.48
C GLY A 254 4.73 -10.03 -2.33
N MET A 255 4.14 -9.61 -1.23
CA MET A 255 3.94 -10.48 -0.07
C MET A 255 2.85 -11.48 -0.40
N ARG A 256 3.12 -12.78 -0.25
CA ARG A 256 2.07 -13.80 -0.26
C ARG A 256 1.20 -13.58 0.97
N ARG A 257 -0.11 -13.59 0.79
CA ARG A 257 -1.05 -13.67 1.92
C ARG A 257 -0.71 -14.95 2.68
N SER A 258 -0.62 -14.88 4.01
CA SER A 258 -0.55 -16.09 4.83
C SER A 258 -1.78 -16.96 4.54
N GLU A 259 -1.63 -18.28 4.52
CA GLU A 259 -2.67 -19.25 4.13
C GLU A 259 -4.02 -19.11 4.88
N THR A 260 -4.02 -18.44 6.02
CA THR A 260 -5.23 -18.09 6.79
C THR A 260 -6.20 -17.18 6.04
N TYR A 261 -5.79 -16.55 4.93
CA TYR A 261 -6.59 -15.61 4.14
C TYR A 261 -7.07 -16.18 2.80
N GLU A 262 -6.60 -17.38 2.37
CA GLU A 262 -6.90 -17.93 1.04
C GLU A 262 -8.27 -18.62 0.91
N GLN A 263 -8.93 -18.97 2.01
CA GLN A 263 -10.19 -19.75 1.95
C GLN A 263 -11.46 -18.98 1.56
N THR A 264 -11.38 -17.70 1.15
CA THR A 264 -12.57 -16.91 0.81
C THR A 264 -12.62 -16.38 -0.63
N ASP A 265 -11.64 -16.70 -1.48
CA ASP A 265 -11.55 -16.11 -2.82
C ASP A 265 -12.00 -17.03 -3.98
N GLU A 266 -12.32 -18.32 -3.73
CA GLU A 266 -12.89 -19.24 -4.74
C GLU A 266 -14.37 -19.52 -4.44
N ALA A 267 -15.28 -18.69 -4.99
CA ALA A 267 -16.63 -19.01 -5.47
C ALA A 267 -17.36 -17.72 -5.93
#